data_9968cd1ffee92d1a53deef492583e014
#
_entry.id   9968cd1ffee92d1a53deef492583e014
#
_cell.length_a   1.000
_cell.length_b   1.000
_cell.length_c   1.000
_cell.angle_alpha   90.00
_cell.angle_beta   90.00
_cell.angle_gamma   90.00
#
_symmetry.space_group_name_H-M   'P 1'
#
loop_
_entity.id
_entity.type
_entity.pdbx_description
1 polymer ?
#
loop_
_entity_poly.entity_id
_entity_poly.type
_entity_poly.pdbx_seq_one_letter_code
_entity_poly.pdbx_strand_id
1 'polypeptide(L)'
;MNIFESKWRKLLEEVLLSHKKHVKDETPIREIIGVNERVDNPYKDSMLNINHKQFAEAVKRGAFDIKYYPIKSEALYDYVTSLDQLDKIVLDENSFIYTYSERLQNYQGRNQLKDIVERLEQDMGSNRAVAVTFNPFLDNERADIPCLQLIQALVRNDKLILSVYFRSNDLYGAFPSNMMFLTYLGMKIANELDVKFDYIDYHCSSLHVYETDYKQASKVIM
;
A
#
# COMPACT_ATOMS: atom_id res chain seq x y z
N MET A 1 20.25 9.26 -0.77
CA MET A 1 19.17 8.48 -1.40
C MET A 1 18.45 7.75 -0.29
N ASN A 2 17.15 7.87 -0.24
CA ASN A 2 16.28 7.31 0.74
C ASN A 2 16.21 5.77 0.53
N ILE A 3 16.05 4.97 1.58
CA ILE A 3 16.07 3.49 1.48
C ILE A 3 14.92 3.01 0.59
N PHE A 4 13.73 3.57 0.75
CA PHE A 4 12.57 3.24 -0.05
C PHE A 4 12.79 3.61 -1.53
N GLU A 5 13.26 4.81 -1.81
CA GLU A 5 13.55 5.26 -3.17
C GLU A 5 14.55 4.33 -3.88
N SER A 6 15.60 3.92 -3.20
CA SER A 6 16.59 2.98 -3.74
C SER A 6 15.96 1.63 -4.10
N LYS A 7 15.11 1.08 -3.23
CA LYS A 7 14.40 -0.17 -3.49
C LYS A 7 13.42 -0.03 -4.66
N TRP A 8 12.64 1.05 -4.68
CA TRP A 8 11.69 1.30 -5.74
C TRP A 8 12.36 1.44 -7.11
N ARG A 9 13.46 2.19 -7.20
CA ARG A 9 14.26 2.30 -8.42
C ARG A 9 14.80 0.95 -8.90
N LYS A 10 15.33 0.15 -7.98
CA LYS A 10 15.81 -1.22 -8.29
C LYS A 10 14.69 -2.10 -8.84
N LEU A 11 13.53 -2.12 -8.20
CA LEU A 11 12.38 -2.90 -8.66
C LEU A 11 11.86 -2.41 -10.02
N LEU A 12 11.83 -1.08 -10.26
CA LEU A 12 11.48 -0.52 -11.57
C LEU A 12 12.45 -0.99 -12.66
N GLU A 13 13.74 -0.96 -12.39
CA GLU A 13 14.75 -1.46 -13.32
C GLU A 13 14.53 -2.95 -13.64
N GLU A 14 14.32 -3.79 -12.61
CA GLU A 14 14.06 -5.22 -12.78
C GLU A 14 12.80 -5.48 -13.62
N VAL A 15 11.71 -4.78 -13.37
CA VAL A 15 10.46 -4.93 -14.13
C VAL A 15 10.63 -4.44 -15.56
N LEU A 16 11.26 -3.28 -15.77
CA LEU A 16 11.45 -2.70 -17.12
C LEU A 16 12.40 -3.53 -17.97
N LEU A 17 13.36 -4.24 -17.37
CA LEU A 17 14.26 -5.18 -18.04
C LEU A 17 13.64 -6.58 -18.21
N SER A 18 12.52 -6.87 -17.56
CA SER A 18 11.85 -8.16 -17.64
C SER A 18 11.40 -8.45 -19.07
N HIS A 19 11.69 -9.66 -19.53
CA HIS A 19 11.17 -10.18 -20.82
C HIS A 19 9.74 -10.72 -20.71
N LYS A 20 9.19 -10.84 -19.49
CA LYS A 20 7.81 -11.29 -19.27
C LYS A 20 6.85 -10.16 -19.61
N LYS A 21 6.26 -10.28 -20.79
CA LYS A 21 5.20 -9.38 -21.26
C LYS A 21 3.86 -10.10 -21.17
N HIS A 22 2.87 -9.38 -20.72
CA HIS A 22 1.49 -9.85 -20.62
C HIS A 22 0.54 -8.73 -21.03
N VAL A 23 -0.71 -9.04 -21.31
CA VAL A 23 -1.76 -8.03 -21.51
C VAL A 23 -2.70 -8.08 -20.33
N LYS A 24 -2.84 -6.96 -19.64
CA LYS A 24 -3.73 -6.77 -18.51
C LYS A 24 -4.67 -5.60 -18.82
N ASP A 25 -5.97 -5.84 -18.70
CA ASP A 25 -6.99 -4.82 -18.96
C ASP A 25 -6.78 -4.12 -20.33
N GLU A 26 -6.55 -4.96 -21.37
CA GLU A 26 -6.25 -4.53 -22.76
C GLU A 26 -4.92 -3.75 -22.93
N THR A 27 -4.19 -3.51 -21.85
CA THR A 27 -2.91 -2.77 -21.86
C THR A 27 -1.73 -3.73 -21.67
N PRO A 28 -0.69 -3.68 -22.52
CA PRO A 28 0.52 -4.44 -22.30
C PRO A 28 1.22 -4.01 -21.01
N ILE A 29 1.72 -5.01 -20.27
CA ILE A 29 2.54 -4.80 -19.07
C ILE A 29 3.86 -5.54 -19.18
N ARG A 30 4.85 -5.11 -18.40
CA ARG A 30 5.99 -5.92 -17.97
C ARG A 30 5.83 -6.25 -16.51
N GLU A 31 6.16 -7.47 -16.12
CA GLU A 31 5.98 -7.93 -14.75
C GLU A 31 7.12 -8.81 -14.25
N ILE A 32 7.23 -8.88 -12.95
CA ILE A 32 7.94 -9.92 -12.21
C ILE A 32 6.98 -10.62 -11.27
N ILE A 33 7.13 -11.93 -11.13
CA ILE A 33 6.23 -12.78 -10.35
C ILE A 33 6.91 -13.20 -9.04
N GLY A 34 6.15 -13.15 -7.93
CA GLY A 34 6.59 -13.67 -6.63
C GLY A 34 7.61 -12.77 -5.95
N VAL A 35 7.34 -11.48 -5.90
CA VAL A 35 8.21 -10.49 -5.23
C VAL A 35 8.03 -10.56 -3.73
N ASN A 36 9.18 -10.58 -3.02
CA ASN A 36 9.24 -10.44 -1.57
C ASN A 36 10.27 -9.37 -1.23
N GLU A 37 9.83 -8.31 -0.57
CA GLU A 37 10.69 -7.18 -0.20
C GLU A 37 10.45 -6.75 1.25
N ARG A 38 11.53 -6.44 1.94
CA ARG A 38 11.46 -5.88 3.29
C ARG A 38 11.78 -4.39 3.25
N VAL A 39 10.90 -3.56 3.80
CA VAL A 39 11.10 -2.12 3.95
C VAL A 39 11.35 -1.81 5.42
N ASP A 40 12.62 -1.62 5.78
CA ASP A 40 13.06 -1.36 7.15
C ASP A 40 12.79 0.07 7.59
N ASN A 41 12.33 0.23 8.84
CA ASN A 41 12.10 1.53 9.48
C ASN A 41 11.34 2.53 8.58
N PRO A 42 10.21 2.15 7.97
CA PRO A 42 9.53 2.99 6.98
C PRO A 42 9.12 4.35 7.56
N TYR A 43 8.86 4.43 8.86
CA TYR A 43 8.53 5.67 9.57
C TYR A 43 9.68 6.70 9.63
N LYS A 44 10.93 6.28 9.38
CA LYS A 44 12.11 7.16 9.31
C LYS A 44 12.38 7.67 7.90
N ASP A 45 11.71 7.08 6.94
CA ASP A 45 11.86 7.42 5.55
C ASP A 45 11.06 8.69 5.25
N SER A 46 11.74 9.74 4.78
CA SER A 46 11.10 11.03 4.53
C SER A 46 10.02 10.99 3.44
N MET A 47 10.06 9.99 2.57
CA MET A 47 9.03 9.77 1.55
C MET A 47 7.81 9.04 2.09
N LEU A 48 8.00 8.15 3.06
CA LEU A 48 6.93 7.32 3.60
C LEU A 48 6.31 7.91 4.87
N ASN A 49 7.07 8.70 5.63
CA ASN A 49 6.63 9.32 6.88
C ASN A 49 6.09 10.74 6.64
N ILE A 50 5.05 10.83 5.85
CA ILE A 50 4.32 12.09 5.65
C ILE A 50 2.93 11.88 6.25
N ASN A 51 2.49 12.79 7.16
CA ASN A 51 1.12 12.71 7.61
C ASN A 51 0.16 13.02 6.44
N HIS A 52 -1.05 12.46 6.48
CA HIS A 52 -2.02 12.54 5.39
C HIS A 52 -2.33 13.98 4.95
N LYS A 53 -2.34 14.96 5.85
CA LYS A 53 -2.58 16.37 5.52
C LYS A 53 -1.41 16.97 4.75
N GLN A 54 -0.20 16.74 5.21
CA GLN A 54 1.03 17.18 4.53
C GLN A 54 1.15 16.51 3.16
N PHE A 55 0.78 15.24 3.07
CA PHE A 55 0.77 14.49 1.83
C PHE A 55 -0.23 15.08 0.83
N ALA A 56 -1.48 15.27 1.24
CA ALA A 56 -2.51 15.87 0.40
C ALA A 56 -2.12 17.30 -0.07
N GLU A 57 -1.50 18.10 0.80
CA GLU A 57 -0.99 19.42 0.43
C GLU A 57 0.20 19.34 -0.53
N ALA A 58 1.12 18.39 -0.33
CA ALA A 58 2.26 18.18 -1.20
C ALA A 58 1.82 17.72 -2.60
N VAL A 59 0.82 16.83 -2.68
CA VAL A 59 0.18 16.42 -3.93
C VAL A 59 -0.43 17.60 -4.67
N LYS A 60 -1.23 18.41 -3.98
CA LYS A 60 -1.87 19.61 -4.57
C LYS A 60 -0.87 20.63 -5.09
N ARG A 61 0.31 20.73 -4.48
CA ARG A 61 1.36 21.69 -4.87
C ARG A 61 2.30 21.15 -5.94
N GLY A 62 2.18 19.87 -6.31
CA GLY A 62 3.17 19.20 -7.16
C GLY A 62 4.57 19.13 -6.53
N ALA A 63 4.64 19.24 -5.20
CA ALA A 63 5.84 19.53 -4.42
C ALA A 63 6.46 18.32 -3.74
N PHE A 64 6.35 17.13 -4.34
CA PHE A 64 7.38 16.15 -4.05
C PHE A 64 8.64 16.55 -4.82
N ASP A 65 9.75 16.70 -4.12
CA ASP A 65 11.07 16.92 -4.69
C ASP A 65 11.55 15.76 -5.61
N ILE A 66 10.70 14.75 -5.77
CA ILE A 66 10.90 13.71 -6.77
C ILE A 66 10.18 14.16 -8.03
N LYS A 67 10.94 14.81 -8.86
CA LYS A 67 10.60 15.34 -10.18
C LYS A 67 9.84 14.37 -11.11
N TYR A 68 9.60 13.14 -10.69
CA TYR A 68 9.05 12.04 -11.48
C TYR A 68 8.07 11.14 -10.71
N TYR A 69 7.58 11.58 -9.56
CA TYR A 69 6.63 10.78 -8.77
C TYR A 69 5.27 10.77 -9.46
N PRO A 70 4.79 9.62 -9.93
CA PRO A 70 3.53 9.55 -10.66
C PRO A 70 2.37 9.51 -9.68
N ILE A 71 2.14 10.57 -8.98
CA ILE A 71 0.94 10.65 -8.17
C ILE A 71 -0.21 10.93 -9.12
N LYS A 72 -1.02 9.93 -9.39
CA LYS A 72 -2.39 10.12 -9.83
C LYS A 72 -3.14 10.73 -8.65
N SER A 73 -3.10 12.06 -8.56
CA SER A 73 -3.30 12.86 -7.36
C SER A 73 -4.65 12.66 -6.67
N GLU A 74 -5.70 12.35 -7.39
CA GLU A 74 -7.05 12.19 -6.85
C GLU A 74 -7.20 10.84 -6.14
N ALA A 75 -6.73 9.76 -6.74
CA ALA A 75 -6.80 8.43 -6.16
C ALA A 75 -6.09 8.29 -4.80
N LEU A 76 -4.99 9.00 -4.63
CA LEU A 76 -4.21 8.99 -3.40
C LEU A 76 -4.84 9.83 -2.30
N TYR A 77 -5.47 10.93 -2.67
CA TYR A 77 -6.20 11.75 -1.72
C TYR A 77 -7.26 10.93 -1.00
N ASP A 78 -8.02 10.12 -1.71
CA ASP A 78 -9.07 9.26 -1.16
C ASP A 78 -8.50 8.13 -0.30
N TYR A 79 -7.37 7.52 -0.67
CA TYR A 79 -6.70 6.51 0.14
C TYR A 79 -6.21 7.04 1.49
N VAL A 80 -5.64 8.24 1.51
CA VAL A 80 -4.97 8.80 2.70
C VAL A 80 -5.96 9.52 3.61
N THR A 81 -6.95 10.21 3.06
CA THR A 81 -7.99 10.89 3.85
C THR A 81 -8.98 9.93 4.47
N SER A 82 -9.17 8.74 3.87
CA SER A 82 -10.16 7.77 4.33
C SER A 82 -9.84 7.14 5.69
N LEU A 83 -8.57 7.08 6.11
CA LEU A 83 -8.22 6.51 7.44
C LEU A 83 -8.73 7.35 8.62
N ASP A 84 -8.84 8.67 8.45
CA ASP A 84 -9.30 9.57 9.52
C ASP A 84 -10.74 10.07 9.32
N GLN A 85 -11.37 9.79 8.19
CA GLN A 85 -12.65 10.38 7.78
C GLN A 85 -13.68 9.37 7.28
N LEU A 86 -13.56 8.12 7.67
CA LEU A 86 -14.44 7.02 7.22
C LEU A 86 -15.92 7.31 7.33
N ASP A 87 -16.32 8.08 8.36
CA ASP A 87 -17.72 8.47 8.57
C ASP A 87 -18.23 9.48 7.51
N LYS A 88 -17.36 9.99 6.64
CA LYS A 88 -17.66 11.08 5.70
C LYS A 88 -17.47 10.72 4.23
N ILE A 89 -16.96 9.52 3.92
CA ILE A 89 -16.79 9.10 2.53
C ILE A 89 -18.14 8.65 1.98
N VAL A 90 -18.85 9.59 1.40
CA VAL A 90 -19.87 9.25 0.40
C VAL A 90 -19.10 8.87 -0.85
N LEU A 91 -19.12 7.59 -1.20
CA LEU A 91 -18.61 7.12 -2.47
C LEU A 91 -19.45 7.80 -3.56
N ASP A 92 -18.88 8.79 -4.24
CA ASP A 92 -19.46 9.39 -5.43
C ASP A 92 -19.49 8.34 -6.56
N GLU A 93 -20.43 8.41 -7.49
CA GLU A 93 -20.58 7.47 -8.61
C GLU A 93 -19.31 7.33 -9.48
N ASN A 94 -18.35 8.28 -9.34
CA ASN A 94 -17.04 8.29 -9.99
C ASN A 94 -15.89 7.85 -9.07
N SER A 95 -16.18 7.43 -7.83
CA SER A 95 -15.17 6.99 -6.87
C SER A 95 -14.85 5.51 -7.00
N PHE A 96 -13.77 5.07 -6.34
CA PHE A 96 -13.40 3.66 -6.30
C PHE A 96 -14.55 2.80 -5.77
N ILE A 97 -14.76 1.63 -6.36
CA ILE A 97 -15.75 0.63 -5.95
C ILE A 97 -15.51 0.17 -4.50
N TYR A 98 -14.29 0.35 -4.00
CA TYR A 98 -13.86 0.08 -2.62
C TYR A 98 -12.66 0.94 -2.26
N THR A 99 -12.40 1.13 -0.96
CA THR A 99 -11.12 1.60 -0.45
C THR A 99 -10.53 0.58 0.53
N TYR A 100 -9.20 0.54 0.68
CA TYR A 100 -8.60 -0.32 1.69
C TYR A 100 -9.04 0.08 3.10
N SER A 101 -9.18 1.37 3.34
CA SER A 101 -9.64 1.88 4.63
C SER A 101 -11.03 1.41 4.99
N GLU A 102 -11.99 1.49 4.07
CA GLU A 102 -13.33 0.96 4.27
C GLU A 102 -13.28 -0.53 4.58
N ARG A 103 -12.55 -1.32 3.74
CA ARG A 103 -12.42 -2.76 3.96
C ARG A 103 -11.76 -3.10 5.29
N LEU A 104 -10.85 -2.31 5.80
CA LEU A 104 -10.16 -2.56 7.05
C LEU A 104 -10.95 -2.08 8.29
N GLN A 105 -11.68 -0.97 8.18
CA GLN A 105 -12.32 -0.33 9.33
C GLN A 105 -13.84 -0.54 9.40
N ASN A 106 -14.48 -0.89 8.29
CA ASN A 106 -15.92 -1.14 8.25
C ASN A 106 -16.27 -2.34 7.34
N TYR A 107 -15.53 -3.43 7.45
CA TYR A 107 -15.76 -4.62 6.65
C TYR A 107 -17.04 -5.33 7.08
N GLN A 108 -18.14 -5.10 6.36
CA GLN A 108 -19.48 -5.60 6.74
C GLN A 108 -19.88 -5.25 8.20
N GLY A 109 -19.57 -4.03 8.60
CA GLY A 109 -19.84 -3.54 9.97
C GLY A 109 -18.76 -3.90 11.01
N ARG A 110 -17.67 -4.57 10.60
CA ARG A 110 -16.57 -4.95 11.50
C ARG A 110 -15.34 -4.10 11.28
N ASN A 111 -14.76 -3.58 12.34
CA ASN A 111 -13.48 -2.88 12.33
C ASN A 111 -12.33 -3.87 12.57
N GLN A 112 -11.71 -4.36 11.49
CA GLN A 112 -10.62 -5.33 11.55
C GLN A 112 -9.34 -4.76 12.17
N LEU A 113 -9.11 -3.44 12.08
CA LEU A 113 -7.94 -2.82 12.71
C LEU A 113 -8.07 -2.83 14.23
N LYS A 114 -9.26 -2.58 14.74
CA LYS A 114 -9.55 -2.72 16.18
C LYS A 114 -9.36 -4.17 16.63
N ASP A 115 -9.84 -5.13 15.86
CA ASP A 115 -9.64 -6.56 16.14
C ASP A 115 -8.16 -6.95 16.20
N ILE A 116 -7.31 -6.39 15.33
CA ILE A 116 -5.85 -6.59 15.33
C ILE A 116 -5.25 -6.09 16.64
N VAL A 117 -5.58 -4.86 17.03
CA VAL A 117 -5.07 -4.25 18.29
C VAL A 117 -5.52 -5.04 19.50
N GLU A 118 -6.82 -5.27 19.67
CA GLU A 118 -7.37 -6.03 20.79
C GLU A 118 -6.76 -7.44 20.92
N ARG A 119 -6.50 -8.10 19.80
CA ARG A 119 -5.87 -9.43 19.80
C ARG A 119 -4.41 -9.39 20.25
N LEU A 120 -3.66 -8.37 19.84
CA LEU A 120 -2.27 -8.20 20.26
C LEU A 120 -2.17 -7.70 21.70
N GLU A 121 -3.11 -6.88 22.19
CA GLU A 121 -3.19 -6.52 23.61
C GLU A 121 -3.43 -7.76 24.50
N GLN A 122 -4.27 -8.70 24.07
CA GLN A 122 -4.53 -9.95 24.79
C GLN A 122 -3.35 -10.92 24.75
N ASP A 123 -2.66 -11.01 23.64
CA ASP A 123 -1.49 -11.87 23.42
C ASP A 123 -0.54 -11.20 22.42
N MET A 124 0.46 -10.48 22.95
CA MET A 124 1.44 -9.75 22.14
C MET A 124 2.25 -10.68 21.20
N GLY A 125 2.36 -11.97 21.55
CA GLY A 125 3.02 -12.97 20.73
C GLY A 125 2.16 -13.58 19.62
N SER A 126 0.89 -13.20 19.53
CA SER A 126 -0.08 -13.83 18.64
C SER A 126 0.30 -13.76 17.15
N ASN A 127 0.08 -14.88 16.45
CA ASN A 127 0.15 -14.94 14.97
C ASN A 127 -1.22 -14.77 14.30
N ARG A 128 -2.27 -14.41 15.06
CA ARG A 128 -3.66 -14.41 14.61
C ARG A 128 -4.21 -13.01 14.35
N ALA A 129 -3.40 -11.97 14.47
CA ALA A 129 -3.78 -10.58 14.21
C ALA A 129 -3.76 -10.31 12.69
N VAL A 130 -4.85 -10.68 12.03
CA VAL A 130 -4.99 -10.68 10.56
C VAL A 130 -6.22 -9.89 10.16
N ALA A 131 -6.10 -9.12 9.08
CA ALA A 131 -7.20 -8.46 8.37
C ALA A 131 -7.15 -8.81 6.89
N VAL A 132 -8.31 -8.89 6.26
CA VAL A 132 -8.46 -9.17 4.82
C VAL A 132 -9.28 -8.08 4.14
N THR A 133 -8.96 -7.79 2.89
CA THR A 133 -9.72 -6.80 2.10
C THR A 133 -10.58 -7.47 1.03
N PHE A 134 -10.15 -8.64 0.54
CA PHE A 134 -10.91 -9.42 -0.44
C PHE A 134 -12.13 -10.10 0.19
N ASN A 135 -13.27 -9.97 -0.48
CA ASN A 135 -14.51 -10.63 -0.11
C ASN A 135 -15.02 -11.48 -1.29
N PRO A 136 -14.95 -12.82 -1.23
CA PRO A 136 -15.35 -13.67 -2.34
C PRO A 136 -16.82 -13.50 -2.74
N PHE A 137 -17.69 -13.08 -1.84
CA PHE A 137 -19.11 -12.86 -2.13
C PHE A 137 -19.39 -11.55 -2.85
N LEU A 138 -18.51 -10.56 -2.69
CA LEU A 138 -18.67 -9.24 -3.31
C LEU A 138 -17.76 -9.04 -4.53
N ASP A 139 -16.54 -9.58 -4.46
CA ASP A 139 -15.49 -9.20 -5.38
C ASP A 139 -15.33 -10.16 -6.57
N ASN A 140 -15.75 -11.43 -6.45
CA ASN A 140 -15.63 -12.40 -7.57
C ASN A 140 -16.43 -12.02 -8.81
N GLU A 141 -17.51 -11.25 -8.65
CA GLU A 141 -18.34 -10.80 -9.76
C GLU A 141 -17.96 -9.41 -10.29
N ARG A 142 -16.94 -8.78 -9.69
CA ARG A 142 -16.50 -7.44 -10.05
C ARG A 142 -15.32 -7.47 -11.00
N ALA A 143 -15.26 -6.51 -11.91
CA ALA A 143 -14.12 -6.35 -12.81
C ALA A 143 -12.87 -5.88 -12.04
N ASP A 144 -13.05 -5.05 -11.02
CA ASP A 144 -11.96 -4.56 -10.17
C ASP A 144 -12.11 -5.07 -8.72
N ILE A 145 -11.09 -5.77 -8.26
CA ILE A 145 -11.02 -6.36 -6.93
C ILE A 145 -9.79 -5.84 -6.17
N PRO A 146 -9.80 -5.79 -4.82
CA PRO A 146 -8.67 -5.28 -4.05
C PRO A 146 -7.33 -5.90 -4.45
N CYS A 147 -6.33 -5.06 -4.69
CA CYS A 147 -4.96 -5.52 -4.94
C CYS A 147 -4.29 -5.99 -3.65
N LEU A 148 -4.38 -5.22 -2.57
CA LEU A 148 -4.04 -5.65 -1.23
C LEU A 148 -5.08 -6.68 -0.78
N GLN A 149 -4.66 -7.86 -0.37
CA GLN A 149 -5.55 -8.97 0.00
C GLN A 149 -5.54 -9.23 1.50
N LEU A 150 -4.37 -9.17 2.12
CA LEU A 150 -4.17 -9.54 3.51
C LEU A 150 -3.14 -8.64 4.17
N ILE A 151 -3.41 -8.32 5.44
CA ILE A 151 -2.49 -7.69 6.37
C ILE A 151 -2.40 -8.57 7.60
N GLN A 152 -1.19 -8.86 8.06
CA GLN A 152 -0.92 -9.51 9.34
C GLN A 152 -0.01 -8.61 10.18
N ALA A 153 -0.42 -8.31 11.40
CA ALA A 153 0.40 -7.61 12.37
C ALA A 153 1.06 -8.62 13.32
N LEU A 154 2.36 -8.52 13.46
CA LEU A 154 3.17 -9.38 14.33
C LEU A 154 4.00 -8.49 15.26
N VAL A 155 4.04 -8.79 16.55
CA VAL A 155 4.95 -8.14 17.48
C VAL A 155 6.06 -9.11 17.87
N ARG A 156 7.31 -8.71 17.72
CA ARG A 156 8.50 -9.49 18.09
C ARG A 156 9.53 -8.55 18.70
N ASN A 157 10.02 -8.89 19.90
CA ASN A 157 11.00 -8.07 20.62
C ASN A 157 10.55 -6.60 20.75
N ASP A 158 9.31 -6.38 21.17
CA ASP A 158 8.68 -5.06 21.33
C ASP A 158 8.66 -4.20 20.07
N LYS A 159 8.61 -4.86 18.91
CA LYS A 159 8.55 -4.20 17.62
C LYS A 159 7.46 -4.81 16.73
N LEU A 160 6.68 -3.93 16.11
CA LEU A 160 5.66 -4.30 15.15
C LEU A 160 6.29 -4.59 13.77
N ILE A 161 5.89 -5.71 13.21
CA ILE A 161 6.11 -6.09 11.81
C ILE A 161 4.74 -6.08 11.13
N LEU A 162 4.63 -5.44 9.98
CA LEU A 162 3.43 -5.46 9.17
C LEU A 162 3.69 -6.31 7.92
N SER A 163 3.23 -7.56 7.92
CA SER A 163 3.31 -8.44 6.76
C SER A 163 2.08 -8.25 5.87
N VAL A 164 2.29 -8.03 4.58
CA VAL A 164 1.22 -7.68 3.64
C VAL A 164 1.33 -8.50 2.36
N TYR A 165 0.16 -8.86 1.82
CA TYR A 165 0.09 -9.61 0.56
C TYR A 165 -0.75 -8.88 -0.47
N PHE A 166 -0.16 -8.62 -1.63
CA PHE A 166 -0.79 -8.08 -2.82
C PHE A 166 -0.94 -9.17 -3.89
N ARG A 167 -2.15 -9.36 -4.44
CA ARG A 167 -2.31 -10.20 -5.64
C ARG A 167 -1.62 -9.61 -6.85
N SER A 168 -1.58 -8.28 -6.92
CA SER A 168 -1.03 -7.51 -8.03
C SER A 168 -0.75 -6.09 -7.56
N ASN A 169 0.29 -5.44 -8.07
CA ASN A 169 0.56 -4.04 -7.76
C ASN A 169 1.21 -3.34 -8.96
N ASP A 170 0.67 -2.19 -9.33
CA ASP A 170 1.30 -1.28 -10.28
C ASP A 170 2.48 -0.59 -9.59
N LEU A 171 3.69 -0.98 -10.01
CA LEU A 171 4.93 -0.54 -9.39
C LEU A 171 5.21 0.94 -9.61
N TYR A 172 4.77 1.50 -10.74
CA TYR A 172 4.96 2.91 -11.03
C TYR A 172 3.84 3.77 -10.48
N GLY A 173 2.58 3.44 -10.79
CA GLY A 173 1.42 4.28 -10.48
C GLY A 173 0.88 4.14 -9.05
N ALA A 174 1.01 2.97 -8.41
CA ALA A 174 0.34 2.69 -7.15
C ALA A 174 1.28 2.27 -5.99
N PHE A 175 2.39 1.61 -6.26
CA PHE A 175 3.27 1.07 -5.22
C PHE A 175 3.73 2.10 -4.19
N PRO A 176 4.21 3.30 -4.58
CA PRO A 176 4.64 4.30 -3.62
C PRO A 176 3.53 4.72 -2.65
N SER A 177 2.32 4.90 -3.18
CA SER A 177 1.15 5.28 -2.38
C SER A 177 0.73 4.19 -1.42
N ASN A 178 0.73 2.94 -1.90
CA ASN A 178 0.44 1.79 -1.08
C ASN A 178 1.44 1.69 0.08
N MET A 179 2.73 1.96 -0.17
CA MET A 179 3.76 1.93 0.87
C MET A 179 3.60 3.07 1.89
N MET A 180 3.19 4.27 1.46
CA MET A 180 2.83 5.36 2.38
C MET A 180 1.64 4.99 3.27
N PHE A 181 0.59 4.44 2.67
CA PHE A 181 -0.59 3.96 3.39
C PHE A 181 -0.21 2.90 4.44
N LEU A 182 0.58 1.89 4.05
CA LEU A 182 1.02 0.84 4.96
C LEU A 182 1.94 1.35 6.07
N THR A 183 2.76 2.36 5.77
CA THR A 183 3.60 3.01 6.79
C THR A 183 2.75 3.72 7.83
N TYR A 184 1.76 4.50 7.39
CA TYR A 184 0.83 5.17 8.29
C TYR A 184 0.02 4.17 9.13
N LEU A 185 -0.48 3.11 8.50
CA LEU A 185 -1.21 2.04 9.18
C LEU A 185 -0.36 1.34 10.23
N GLY A 186 0.88 0.98 9.88
CA GLY A 186 1.82 0.37 10.82
C GLY A 186 2.16 1.28 11.99
N MET A 187 2.37 2.58 11.75
CA MET A 187 2.57 3.56 12.81
C MET A 187 1.35 3.68 13.74
N LYS A 188 0.15 3.69 13.18
CA LYS A 188 -1.10 3.75 13.97
C LYS A 188 -1.22 2.55 14.89
N ILE A 189 -1.08 1.33 14.36
CA ILE A 189 -1.15 0.09 15.16
C ILE A 189 -0.04 0.07 16.23
N ALA A 190 1.20 0.44 15.86
CA ALA A 190 2.32 0.45 16.78
C ALA A 190 2.12 1.44 17.94
N ASN A 191 1.57 2.64 17.65
CA ASN A 191 1.25 3.64 18.68
C ASN A 191 0.14 3.16 19.63
N GLU A 192 -0.90 2.51 19.14
CA GLU A 192 -1.98 1.97 19.98
C GLU A 192 -1.46 0.84 20.92
N LEU A 193 -0.47 0.07 20.46
CA LEU A 193 0.15 -1.02 21.24
C LEU A 193 1.37 -0.58 22.08
N ASP A 194 1.77 0.68 22.04
CA ASP A 194 2.98 1.22 22.68
C ASP A 194 4.27 0.44 22.30
N VAL A 195 4.39 0.06 21.04
CA VAL A 195 5.58 -0.63 20.49
C VAL A 195 6.20 0.18 19.34
N LYS A 196 7.42 -0.20 18.94
CA LYS A 196 8.07 0.44 17.78
C LYS A 196 7.64 -0.25 16.49
N PHE A 197 7.36 0.52 15.44
CA PHE A 197 7.19 -0.03 14.10
C PHE A 197 8.56 -0.38 13.50
N ASP A 198 8.80 -1.65 13.15
CA ASP A 198 10.12 -2.11 12.66
C ASP A 198 10.19 -2.10 11.13
N TYR A 199 9.38 -2.91 10.47
CA TYR A 199 9.40 -3.00 9.01
C TYR A 199 8.06 -3.46 8.41
N ILE A 200 7.95 -3.22 7.11
CA ILE A 200 6.92 -3.81 6.26
C ILE A 200 7.54 -5.02 5.55
N ASP A 201 6.92 -6.18 5.68
CA ASP A 201 7.22 -7.41 4.96
C ASP A 201 6.25 -7.52 3.78
N TYR A 202 6.71 -7.12 2.60
CA TYR A 202 5.89 -6.95 1.42
C TYR A 202 5.97 -8.16 0.50
N HIS A 203 4.82 -8.77 0.21
CA HIS A 203 4.67 -9.87 -0.73
C HIS A 203 3.73 -9.45 -1.86
N CYS A 204 4.13 -9.73 -3.10
CA CYS A 204 3.32 -9.45 -4.27
C CYS A 204 3.42 -10.56 -5.32
N SER A 205 2.26 -11.07 -5.76
CA SER A 205 2.25 -12.10 -6.82
C SER A 205 2.67 -11.55 -8.16
N SER A 206 2.08 -10.44 -8.61
CA SER A 206 2.40 -9.79 -9.91
C SER A 206 2.72 -8.33 -9.67
N LEU A 207 4.00 -7.99 -9.70
CA LEU A 207 4.49 -6.61 -9.64
C LEU A 207 4.78 -6.14 -11.06
N HIS A 208 4.08 -5.12 -11.54
CA HIS A 208 4.09 -4.75 -12.95
C HIS A 208 4.14 -3.24 -13.20
N VAL A 209 4.49 -2.89 -14.43
CA VAL A 209 4.41 -1.52 -14.98
C VAL A 209 3.62 -1.59 -16.29
N TYR A 210 2.67 -0.69 -16.48
CA TYR A 210 1.91 -0.56 -17.72
C TYR A 210 2.77 0.07 -18.84
N GLU A 211 2.57 -0.35 -20.07
CA GLU A 211 3.33 0.16 -21.23
C GLU A 211 3.19 1.68 -21.38
N THR A 212 2.03 2.22 -21.07
CA THR A 212 1.77 3.66 -21.06
C THR A 212 2.71 4.45 -20.15
N ASP A 213 3.24 3.79 -19.11
CA ASP A 213 4.10 4.40 -18.10
C ASP A 213 5.60 4.13 -18.30
N TYR A 214 5.99 3.26 -19.24
CA TYR A 214 7.39 2.86 -19.44
C TYR A 214 8.34 4.05 -19.60
N LYS A 215 7.95 5.05 -20.40
CA LYS A 215 8.78 6.24 -20.63
C LYS A 215 9.02 7.05 -19.36
N GLN A 216 8.01 7.17 -18.52
CA GLN A 216 8.12 7.94 -17.26
C GLN A 216 8.84 7.11 -16.19
N ALA A 217 8.52 5.83 -16.07
CA ALA A 217 9.20 4.91 -15.17
C ALA A 217 10.71 4.82 -15.47
N SER A 218 11.10 4.82 -16.76
CA SER A 218 12.52 4.84 -17.15
C SER A 218 13.26 6.11 -16.70
N LYS A 219 12.58 7.25 -16.59
CA LYS A 219 13.21 8.49 -16.08
C LYS A 219 13.49 8.45 -14.58
N VAL A 220 12.76 7.61 -13.84
CA VAL A 220 12.98 7.43 -12.39
C VAL A 220 14.29 6.70 -12.13
N ILE A 221 14.68 5.78 -13.01
CA ILE A 221 15.88 4.95 -12.83
C ILE A 221 17.15 5.58 -13.40
N MET A 222 17.02 6.59 -14.28
CA MET A 222 18.17 7.41 -14.77
C MET A 222 18.63 8.40 -13.70
#